data_11acde4f8ca281e95c75f78d523d56c9
#
_entry.id   11acde4f8ca281e95c75f78d523d56c9
#
_cell.length_a   1.000
_cell.length_b   1.000
_cell.length_c   1.000
_cell.angle_alpha   90.00
_cell.angle_beta   90.00
_cell.angle_gamma   90.00
#
_symmetry.space_group_name_H-M   'P 1'
#
loop_
_entity.id
_entity.type
_entity.pdbx_description
1 polymer ?
#
loop_
_entity_poly.entity_id
_entity_poly.type
_entity_poly.pdbx_seq_one_letter_code
_entity_poly.pdbx_strand_id
1 'polypeptide(L)' 'MDYKLGSIVIMKKEHPCKTNRFEIVRVGADIKIKCINCGRVVMMPRIEFNKKIKKVESL' A
#
# COMPACT_ATOMS: atom_id res chain seq x y z
N MET A 1 -12.60 3.51 3.07
CA MET A 1 -11.93 3.19 1.79
C MET A 1 -11.67 1.69 1.77
N ASP A 2 -12.21 1.00 0.78
CA ASP A 2 -12.14 -0.46 0.72
C ASP A 2 -10.95 -0.90 -0.13
N TYR A 3 -10.24 -1.88 0.39
CA TYR A 3 -9.12 -2.49 -0.32
C TYR A 3 -9.07 -3.97 0.03
N LYS A 4 -8.39 -4.73 -0.83
CA LYS A 4 -8.28 -6.17 -0.64
C LYS A 4 -6.94 -6.65 -1.19
N LEU A 5 -6.66 -7.94 -0.99
CA LEU A 5 -5.45 -8.54 -1.54
C LEU A 5 -5.41 -8.32 -3.05
N GLY A 6 -4.28 -7.81 -3.53
CA GLY A 6 -4.11 -7.52 -4.95
C GLY A 6 -4.52 -6.12 -5.37
N SER A 7 -5.15 -5.35 -4.50
CA SER A 7 -5.53 -3.98 -4.84
C SER A 7 -4.29 -3.11 -5.03
N ILE A 8 -4.38 -2.18 -5.97
CA ILE A 8 -3.35 -1.17 -6.16
C ILE A 8 -3.77 0.08 -5.41
N VAL A 9 -2.89 0.57 -4.55
CA VAL A 9 -3.17 1.74 -3.71
C VAL A 9 -2.14 2.82 -3.96
N ILE A 10 -2.58 4.07 -3.76
CA ILE A 10 -1.69 5.23 -3.82
C ILE A 10 -1.49 5.71 -2.39
N MET A 11 -0.24 5.81 -1.98
CA MET A 11 0.10 6.30 -0.64
C MET A 11 0.33 7.80 -0.69
N LYS A 12 0.18 8.46 0.46
CA LYS A 12 0.33 9.91 0.54
C LYS A 12 1.78 10.35 0.31
N LYS A 13 2.74 9.51 0.71
CA LYS A 13 4.15 9.82 0.54
C LYS A 13 4.78 8.85 -0.45
N GLU A 14 5.67 9.38 -1.28
CA GLU A 14 6.51 8.55 -2.12
C GLU A 14 7.58 7.90 -1.27
N HIS A 15 7.98 6.68 -1.63
CA HIS A 15 9.17 6.11 -1.02
C HIS A 15 10.39 6.39 -1.91
N PRO A 16 11.61 5.98 -1.48
CA PRO A 16 12.85 6.37 -2.18
C PRO A 16 12.93 6.14 -3.68
N CYS A 17 12.14 5.23 -4.24
CA CYS A 17 12.18 5.01 -5.69
C CYS A 17 11.22 5.94 -6.46
N LYS A 18 10.72 6.96 -5.79
CA LYS A 18 9.88 8.01 -6.38
C LYS A 18 8.54 7.53 -6.91
N THR A 19 8.00 6.47 -6.32
CA THR A 19 6.64 6.06 -6.62
C THR A 19 5.87 5.92 -5.32
N ASN A 20 4.58 6.22 -5.38
CA ASN A 20 3.70 6.01 -4.25
C ASN A 20 2.63 4.97 -4.56
N ARG A 21 2.84 4.20 -5.60
CA ARG A 21 1.90 3.17 -6.05
C ARG A 21 2.35 1.81 -5.57
N PHE A 22 1.48 1.12 -4.83
CA PHE A 22 1.80 -0.15 -4.20
C PHE A 22 0.70 -1.16 -4.44
N GLU A 23 1.07 -2.44 -4.39
CA GLU A 23 0.12 -3.54 -4.44
C GLU A 23 -0.02 -4.12 -3.04
N ILE A 24 -1.25 -4.39 -2.60
CA ILE A 24 -1.48 -5.02 -1.31
C ILE A 24 -1.21 -6.51 -1.45
N VAL A 25 -0.23 -7.01 -0.68
CA VAL A 25 0.17 -8.42 -0.73
C VAL A 25 -0.24 -9.17 0.53
N ARG A 26 -0.75 -8.48 1.55
CA ARG A 26 -1.28 -9.12 2.74
C ARG A 26 -2.28 -8.20 3.43
N VAL A 27 -3.40 -8.76 3.84
CA VAL A 27 -4.43 -8.05 4.59
C VAL A 27 -4.72 -8.82 5.87
N GLY A 28 -4.63 -8.14 7.00
CA GLY A 28 -4.87 -8.72 8.31
C GLY A 28 -4.78 -7.63 9.34
N ALA A 29 -4.31 -7.98 10.55
CA ALA A 29 -4.04 -6.98 11.58
C ALA A 29 -2.99 -5.99 11.09
N ASP A 30 -2.04 -6.48 10.30
CA ASP A 30 -1.04 -5.66 9.62
C ASP A 30 -1.30 -5.74 8.11
N ILE A 31 -0.92 -4.67 7.42
CA ILE A 31 -1.04 -4.61 5.96
C ILE A 31 0.37 -4.64 5.36
N LYS A 32 0.60 -5.57 4.45
CA LYS A 32 1.84 -5.58 3.66
C LYS A 32 1.56 -5.04 2.29
N ILE A 33 2.41 -4.14 1.84
CA ILE A 33 2.30 -3.56 0.51
C ILE A 33 3.65 -3.68 -0.19
N LYS A 34 3.60 -3.86 -1.50
CA LYS A 34 4.78 -4.04 -2.32
C LYS A 34 4.82 -2.94 -3.36
N CYS A 35 5.94 -2.22 -3.43
CA CYS A 35 6.13 -1.20 -4.44
C CYS A 35 6.13 -1.86 -5.83
N ILE A 36 5.28 -1.38 -6.72
CA ILE A 36 5.17 -1.98 -8.05
C ILE A 36 6.34 -1.58 -8.96
N ASN A 37 7.14 -0.62 -8.53
CA ASN A 37 8.29 -0.18 -9.32
C ASN A 37 9.57 -0.91 -8.93
N CYS A 38 9.91 -0.94 -7.64
CA CYS A 38 11.17 -1.56 -7.22
C CYS A 38 11.01 -2.88 -6.47
N GLY A 39 9.79 -3.29 -6.17
CA GLY A 39 9.53 -4.55 -5.50
C GLY A 39 9.72 -4.53 -3.99
N ARG A 40 10.02 -3.38 -3.40
CA ARG A 40 10.21 -3.29 -1.96
C ARG A 40 8.91 -3.55 -1.22
N VAL A 41 8.98 -4.36 -0.16
CA VAL A 41 7.82 -4.67 0.66
C VAL A 41 7.89 -3.88 1.95
N VAL A 42 6.76 -3.27 2.32
CA VAL A 42 6.62 -2.50 3.55
C VAL A 42 5.43 -3.07 4.31
N MET A 43 5.59 -3.24 5.62
CA MET A 43 4.50 -3.71 6.47
C MET A 43 4.21 -2.66 7.54
N MET A 44 2.95 -2.45 7.83
CA MET A 44 2.55 -1.51 8.87
C MET A 44 1.23 -1.95 9.48
N PRO A 45 0.95 -1.52 10.74
CA PRO A 45 -0.34 -1.79 11.35
C PRO A 45 -1.47 -1.20 10.50
N ARG A 46 -2.61 -1.86 10.49
CA ARG A 46 -3.75 -1.42 9.69
C ARG A 46 -4.16 0.01 9.97
N ILE A 47 -4.13 0.41 11.24
CA ILE A 47 -4.49 1.78 11.64
C ILE A 47 -3.56 2.78 10.97
N GLU A 48 -2.26 2.49 10.96
CA GLU A 48 -1.29 3.37 10.33
C GLU A 48 -1.47 3.40 8.81
N PHE A 49 -1.71 2.24 8.22
CA PHE A 49 -1.97 2.15 6.78
C PHE A 49 -3.16 3.02 6.38
N ASN A 50 -4.25 2.96 7.15
CA ASN A 50 -5.44 3.75 6.86
C ASN A 50 -5.17 5.25 6.93
N LYS A 51 -4.20 5.68 7.72
CA LYS A 51 -3.83 7.10 7.80
C LYS A 51 -2.93 7.53 6.63
N LYS A 52 -2.18 6.59 6.07
CA LYS A 52 -1.18 6.90 5.05
C LYS A 52 -1.67 6.67 3.63
N ILE A 53 -2.75 5.96 3.45
CA ILE A 53 -3.29 5.70 2.14
C ILE A 53 -4.00 6.94 1.59
N LYS A 54 -3.75 7.25 0.33
CA LYS A 54 -4.41 8.36 -0.33
C LYS A 54 -5.67 7.89 -1.05
N LYS A 55 -5.57 6.81 -1.80
CA LYS A 55 -6.74 6.25 -2.50
C LYS A 55 -6.44 4.83 -2.95
N VAL A 56 -7.50 4.10 -3.25
CA VAL A 56 -7.40 2.79 -3.88
C VAL A 56 -7.60 3.01 -5.37
N GLU A 57 -6.61 2.62 -6.18
CA GLU A 57 -6.64 2.92 -7.60
C GLU A 57 -7.32 1.82 -8.42
N SER A 58 -7.09 0.58 -8.06
CA SER A 58 -7.64 -0.49 -8.85
C SER A 58 -7.95 -1.73 -8.05
N LEU A 59 -8.64 -2.61 -8.68
CA LEU A 59 -9.03 -3.91 -8.17
C LEU A 59 -7.90 -4.91 -8.26
#